data_44a7f862ca39773299f3df0517b7ca31
#
_entry.id   44a7f862ca39773299f3df0517b7ca31
#
_cell.length_a   1.000
_cell.length_b   1.000
_cell.length_c   1.000
_cell.angle_alpha   90.00
_cell.angle_beta   90.00
_cell.angle_gamma   90.00
#
_symmetry.space_group_name_H-M   'P 1'
#
loop_
_entity.id
_entity.type
_entity.pdbx_description
1 polymer ?
#
loop_
_entity_poly.entity_id
_entity_poly.type
_entity_poly.pdbx_seq_one_letter_code
_entity_poly.pdbx_strand_id
1 'polypeptide(L)'
;ETYYIFWATTIPGRHKEVPTSESEKGLNHRMYYVTTKDFRTFSKTKMFFNPDFSVIDAAIVKDPTQGDLIMVVKNENSNPPEKNLRVTRTKNIAKGFPTKVSAPITGKYWAEGPAPLFVGDALYVYFDKYRDHRYGAVRSLDHGETWEDVSDQVSFPKGIRHGTAFAVDASVILDMIQ
;
A
#
# COMPACT_ATOMS: atom_id res chain seq x y z
N GLU A 1 -10.40 8.03 -20.56
CA GLU A 1 -9.81 7.70 -19.26
C GLU A 1 -8.82 6.55 -19.42
N THR A 2 -7.72 6.54 -18.62
CA THR A 2 -6.73 5.47 -18.61
C THR A 2 -6.67 4.87 -17.22
N TYR A 3 -6.90 3.56 -17.13
CA TYR A 3 -6.82 2.79 -15.89
C TYR A 3 -5.45 2.14 -15.77
N TYR A 4 -4.93 2.11 -14.55
CA TYR A 4 -3.69 1.44 -14.19
C TYR A 4 -4.03 0.23 -13.33
N ILE A 5 -3.64 -0.96 -13.79
CA ILE A 5 -3.75 -2.19 -13.01
C ILE A 5 -2.34 -2.58 -12.63
N PHE A 6 -2.05 -2.60 -11.33
CA PHE A 6 -0.73 -2.92 -10.82
C PHE A 6 -0.77 -4.07 -9.80
N TRP A 7 0.31 -4.81 -9.73
CA TRP A 7 0.43 -5.97 -8.85
C TRP A 7 1.88 -6.18 -8.43
N ALA A 8 2.10 -6.92 -7.33
CA ALA A 8 3.39 -7.41 -6.91
C ALA A 8 3.64 -8.82 -7.46
N THR A 9 4.86 -9.07 -7.94
CA THR A 9 5.27 -10.41 -8.33
C THR A 9 6.77 -10.57 -8.23
N THR A 10 7.22 -11.83 -8.24
CA THR A 10 8.62 -12.20 -8.34
C THR A 10 8.93 -12.71 -9.75
N ILE A 11 10.17 -12.51 -10.19
CA ILE A 11 10.69 -13.13 -11.40
C ILE A 11 11.97 -13.89 -10.99
N PRO A 12 11.98 -15.23 -11.08
CA PRO A 12 13.12 -16.01 -10.65
C PRO A 12 14.44 -15.52 -11.25
N GLY A 13 15.46 -15.36 -10.42
CA GLY A 13 16.78 -14.91 -10.81
C GLY A 13 16.95 -13.40 -11.02
N ARG A 14 15.90 -12.59 -10.90
CA ARG A 14 15.98 -11.12 -10.95
C ARG A 14 16.09 -10.51 -9.56
N HIS A 15 16.64 -9.28 -9.51
CA HIS A 15 16.75 -8.46 -8.29
C HIS A 15 17.53 -9.14 -7.15
N LYS A 16 18.52 -9.94 -7.50
CA LYS A 16 19.41 -10.63 -6.55
C LYS A 16 20.30 -9.68 -5.74
N GLU A 17 20.44 -8.45 -6.21
CA GLU A 17 21.20 -7.39 -5.58
C GLU A 17 20.57 -6.89 -4.26
N VAL A 18 19.28 -7.17 -4.05
CA VAL A 18 18.58 -6.80 -2.81
C VAL A 18 18.68 -7.96 -1.82
N PRO A 19 19.33 -7.78 -0.67
CA PRO A 19 19.58 -8.83 0.30
C PRO A 19 18.31 -9.15 1.12
N THR A 20 17.54 -10.13 0.67
CA THR A 20 16.38 -10.65 1.37
C THR A 20 16.39 -12.18 1.36
N SER A 21 15.57 -12.83 2.18
CA SER A 21 15.45 -14.30 2.14
C SER A 21 14.94 -14.80 0.78
N GLU A 22 14.17 -14.00 0.05
CA GLU A 22 13.72 -14.31 -1.30
C GLU A 22 14.87 -14.21 -2.31
N SER A 23 15.85 -13.32 -2.10
CA SER A 23 16.99 -13.15 -3.01
C SER A 23 17.87 -14.38 -3.06
N GLU A 24 18.01 -15.14 -1.98
CA GLU A 24 18.73 -16.41 -1.94
C GLU A 24 18.12 -17.43 -2.91
N LYS A 25 16.80 -17.39 -3.08
CA LYS A 25 16.03 -18.19 -4.04
C LYS A 25 15.88 -17.49 -5.39
N GLY A 26 16.45 -16.30 -5.57
CA GLY A 26 16.24 -15.46 -6.74
C GLY A 26 14.82 -14.90 -6.86
N LEU A 27 14.12 -14.77 -5.73
CA LEU A 27 12.75 -14.30 -5.66
C LEU A 27 12.68 -13.01 -4.84
N ASN A 28 12.61 -11.86 -5.51
CA ASN A 28 12.38 -10.55 -4.91
C ASN A 28 11.18 -9.90 -5.56
N HIS A 29 10.21 -9.47 -4.76
CA HIS A 29 9.00 -8.84 -5.26
C HIS A 29 9.29 -7.43 -5.79
N ARG A 30 8.66 -7.11 -6.91
CA ARG A 30 8.57 -5.76 -7.48
C ARG A 30 7.16 -5.51 -7.94
N MET A 31 6.80 -4.22 -8.06
CA MET A 31 5.50 -3.84 -8.60
C MET A 31 5.60 -3.69 -10.11
N TYR A 32 4.65 -4.30 -10.79
CA TYR A 32 4.46 -4.21 -12.24
C TYR A 32 3.07 -3.65 -12.54
N TYR A 33 2.86 -3.17 -13.77
CA TYR A 33 1.56 -2.65 -14.20
C TYR A 33 1.32 -2.86 -15.68
N VAL A 34 0.04 -2.79 -16.03
CA VAL A 34 -0.47 -2.55 -17.37
C VAL A 34 -1.42 -1.36 -17.33
N THR A 35 -1.68 -0.77 -18.49
CA THR A 35 -2.75 0.21 -18.65
C THR A 35 -3.83 -0.32 -19.59
N THR A 36 -5.06 0.15 -19.37
CA THR A 36 -6.19 -0.14 -20.23
C THR A 36 -7.13 1.07 -20.30
N LYS A 37 -7.94 1.14 -21.36
CA LYS A 37 -9.04 2.12 -21.51
C LYS A 37 -10.42 1.46 -21.48
N ASP A 38 -10.48 0.17 -21.66
CA ASP A 38 -11.72 -0.58 -21.93
C ASP A 38 -11.81 -1.91 -21.17
N PHE A 39 -10.80 -2.25 -20.37
CA PHE A 39 -10.64 -3.53 -19.67
C PHE A 39 -10.70 -4.78 -20.58
N ARG A 40 -10.44 -4.59 -21.88
CA ARG A 40 -10.38 -5.64 -22.91
C ARG A 40 -9.00 -5.70 -23.55
N THR A 41 -8.43 -4.52 -23.82
CA THR A 41 -7.09 -4.38 -24.39
C THR A 41 -6.14 -3.81 -23.35
N PHE A 42 -4.95 -4.37 -23.27
CA PHE A 42 -3.96 -4.00 -22.25
C PHE A 42 -2.63 -3.64 -22.90
N SER A 43 -1.93 -2.69 -22.29
CA SER A 43 -0.55 -2.39 -22.67
C SER A 43 0.37 -3.58 -22.37
N LYS A 44 1.60 -3.54 -22.90
CA LYS A 44 2.67 -4.42 -22.41
C LYS A 44 2.93 -4.15 -20.93
N THR A 45 3.23 -5.21 -20.17
CA THR A 45 3.65 -5.12 -18.77
C THR A 45 4.91 -4.28 -18.63
N LYS A 46 4.93 -3.37 -17.67
CA LYS A 46 6.06 -2.51 -17.33
C LYS A 46 6.32 -2.56 -15.83
N MET A 47 7.53 -2.17 -15.43
CA MET A 47 7.88 -1.93 -14.05
C MET A 47 7.10 -0.70 -13.55
N PHE A 48 6.38 -0.86 -12.42
CA PHE A 48 5.65 0.21 -11.78
C PHE A 48 6.47 0.87 -10.67
N PHE A 49 7.07 0.05 -9.79
CA PHE A 49 7.85 0.52 -8.67
C PHE A 49 8.97 -0.47 -8.35
N ASN A 50 10.20 0.04 -8.25
CA ASN A 50 11.42 -0.75 -8.05
C ASN A 50 12.31 -0.11 -6.98
N PRO A 51 11.93 -0.21 -5.69
CA PRO A 51 12.78 0.23 -4.58
C PRO A 51 13.94 -0.74 -4.36
N ASP A 52 14.83 -0.40 -3.43
CA ASP A 52 15.97 -1.22 -3.00
C ASP A 52 15.60 -2.32 -1.99
N PHE A 53 14.33 -2.69 -1.92
CA PHE A 53 13.81 -3.74 -1.04
C PHE A 53 12.72 -4.56 -1.75
N SER A 54 12.39 -5.73 -1.22
CA SER A 54 11.27 -6.55 -1.67
C SER A 54 9.95 -5.87 -1.31
N VAL A 55 9.11 -5.54 -2.29
CA VAL A 55 7.91 -4.71 -2.12
C VAL A 55 6.65 -5.42 -2.56
N ILE A 56 5.63 -5.40 -1.68
CA ILE A 56 4.28 -5.92 -1.96
C ILE A 56 3.20 -4.95 -1.43
N ASP A 57 1.94 -5.32 -1.59
CA ASP A 57 0.76 -4.69 -0.98
C ASP A 57 0.70 -3.18 -1.19
N ALA A 58 0.84 -2.72 -2.44
CA ALA A 58 0.71 -1.30 -2.72
C ALA A 58 -0.75 -0.86 -2.77
N ALA A 59 -1.06 0.25 -2.11
CA ALA A 59 -2.34 0.94 -2.22
C ALA A 59 -2.10 2.43 -2.44
N ILE A 60 -2.94 3.08 -3.24
CA ILE A 60 -2.79 4.48 -3.63
C ILE A 60 -4.04 5.26 -3.22
N VAL A 61 -3.83 6.40 -2.58
CA VAL A 61 -4.88 7.38 -2.30
C VAL A 61 -4.49 8.74 -2.88
N LYS A 62 -5.49 9.49 -3.32
CA LYS A 62 -5.27 10.87 -3.76
C LYS A 62 -5.50 11.81 -2.59
N ASP A 63 -4.52 12.68 -2.32
CA ASP A 63 -4.66 13.78 -1.38
C ASP A 63 -5.71 14.77 -1.90
N PRO A 64 -6.82 15.00 -1.19
CA PRO A 64 -7.89 15.86 -1.66
C PRO A 64 -7.49 17.34 -1.69
N THR A 65 -6.51 17.75 -0.91
CA THR A 65 -6.07 19.14 -0.75
C THR A 65 -4.87 19.46 -1.65
N GLN A 66 -3.83 18.63 -1.60
CA GLN A 66 -2.59 18.86 -2.35
C GLN A 66 -2.63 18.27 -3.77
N GLY A 67 -3.56 17.33 -4.02
CA GLY A 67 -3.72 16.67 -5.31
C GLY A 67 -2.66 15.59 -5.59
N ASP A 68 -1.75 15.35 -4.67
CA ASP A 68 -0.73 14.32 -4.78
C ASP A 68 -1.35 12.91 -4.70
N LEU A 69 -0.73 11.96 -5.37
CA LEU A 69 -1.00 10.54 -5.17
C LEU A 69 -0.01 10.01 -4.14
N ILE A 70 -0.54 9.50 -3.04
CA ILE A 70 0.23 8.88 -1.95
C ILE A 70 0.11 7.38 -2.11
N MET A 71 1.24 6.69 -2.30
CA MET A 71 1.30 5.23 -2.36
C MET A 71 1.86 4.70 -1.04
N VAL A 72 1.11 3.82 -0.41
CA VAL A 72 1.54 3.04 0.74
C VAL A 72 1.97 1.66 0.26
N VAL A 73 3.13 1.20 0.67
CA VAL A 73 3.69 -0.09 0.29
C VAL A 73 4.19 -0.85 1.50
N LYS A 74 4.21 -2.18 1.42
CA LYS A 74 4.87 -3.02 2.41
C LYS A 74 6.30 -3.31 2.00
N ASN A 75 7.24 -3.07 2.91
CA ASN A 75 8.57 -3.63 2.83
C ASN A 75 8.52 -5.09 3.29
N GLU A 76 8.75 -6.02 2.35
CA GLU A 76 8.65 -7.45 2.58
C GLU A 76 10.00 -8.11 2.94
N ASN A 77 11.08 -7.32 3.11
CA ASN A 77 12.38 -7.87 3.47
C ASN A 77 12.29 -8.81 4.68
N SER A 78 12.96 -9.95 4.59
CA SER A 78 12.99 -10.98 5.61
C SER A 78 14.33 -11.10 6.30
N ASN A 79 15.39 -10.54 5.70
CA ASN A 79 16.75 -10.58 6.27
C ASN A 79 17.47 -9.23 6.03
N PRO A 80 17.56 -8.33 7.02
CA PRO A 80 16.81 -8.38 8.29
C PRO A 80 15.30 -8.25 8.05
N PRO A 81 14.46 -8.76 8.97
CA PRO A 81 13.02 -8.62 8.83
C PRO A 81 12.59 -7.17 9.02
N GLU A 82 11.93 -6.62 8.02
CA GLU A 82 11.36 -5.27 8.05
C GLU A 82 9.86 -5.31 8.31
N LYS A 83 9.10 -5.93 7.40
CA LYS A 83 7.66 -6.21 7.51
C LYS A 83 6.83 -5.01 7.98
N ASN A 84 7.17 -3.81 7.47
CA ASN A 84 6.56 -2.53 7.83
C ASN A 84 5.99 -1.83 6.62
N LEU A 85 5.15 -0.82 6.86
CA LEU A 85 4.58 0.03 5.82
C LEU A 85 5.39 1.30 5.65
N ARG A 86 5.50 1.74 4.40
CA ARG A 86 6.22 2.97 4.00
C ARG A 86 5.42 3.72 2.96
N VAL A 87 5.69 5.00 2.79
CA VAL A 87 5.00 5.86 1.82
C VAL A 87 5.96 6.49 0.83
N THR A 88 5.46 6.73 -0.38
CA THR A 88 6.06 7.58 -1.41
C THR A 88 4.94 8.33 -2.11
N ARG A 89 5.27 9.43 -2.79
CA ARG A 89 4.24 10.26 -3.44
C ARG A 89 4.66 10.78 -4.80
N THR A 90 3.69 11.03 -5.65
CA THR A 90 3.87 11.64 -6.97
C THR A 90 2.69 12.53 -7.33
N LYS A 91 2.94 13.55 -8.14
CA LYS A 91 1.86 14.36 -8.76
C LYS A 91 1.31 13.74 -10.04
N ASN A 92 1.99 12.73 -10.58
CA ASN A 92 1.61 12.17 -11.87
C ASN A 92 1.98 10.68 -11.94
N ILE A 93 0.98 9.82 -11.91
CA ILE A 93 1.15 8.37 -11.98
C ILE A 93 1.90 7.92 -13.25
N ALA A 94 1.72 8.64 -14.37
CA ALA A 94 2.40 8.29 -15.62
C ALA A 94 3.92 8.51 -15.57
N LYS A 95 4.41 9.34 -14.64
CA LYS A 95 5.85 9.53 -14.36
C LYS A 95 6.38 8.52 -13.34
N GLY A 96 5.49 7.70 -12.74
CA GLY A 96 5.83 6.75 -11.67
C GLY A 96 5.98 7.43 -10.31
N PHE A 97 6.39 6.63 -9.34
CA PHE A 97 6.69 7.06 -7.97
C PHE A 97 8.20 7.07 -7.72
N PRO A 98 8.72 8.04 -6.95
CA PRO A 98 10.11 8.00 -6.49
C PRO A 98 10.39 6.71 -5.74
N THR A 99 11.55 6.09 -6.00
CA THR A 99 11.97 4.85 -5.32
C THR A 99 12.39 5.07 -3.87
N LYS A 100 12.76 6.30 -3.52
CA LYS A 100 12.96 6.71 -2.13
C LYS A 100 11.63 6.77 -1.41
N VAL A 101 11.51 6.03 -0.33
CA VAL A 101 10.33 5.98 0.53
C VAL A 101 10.59 6.61 1.89
N SER A 102 9.54 6.85 2.66
CA SER A 102 9.63 7.31 4.05
C SER A 102 10.36 6.30 4.95
N ALA A 103 10.68 6.72 6.19
CA ALA A 103 10.85 5.79 7.30
C ALA A 103 9.58 4.94 7.48
N PRO A 104 9.63 3.81 8.23
CA PRO A 104 8.43 3.05 8.58
C PRO A 104 7.35 3.94 9.20
N ILE A 105 6.12 3.82 8.71
CA ILE A 105 4.95 4.52 9.26
C ILE A 105 4.23 3.68 10.33
N THR A 106 4.60 2.41 10.47
CA THR A 106 4.08 1.47 11.46
C THR A 106 5.10 1.18 12.56
N GLY A 107 4.62 0.72 13.71
CA GLY A 107 5.46 0.36 14.85
C GLY A 107 6.31 -0.90 14.62
N LYS A 108 6.88 -1.45 15.70
CA LYS A 108 7.78 -2.63 15.66
C LYS A 108 7.04 -3.96 15.49
N TYR A 109 5.82 -3.96 15.08
CA TYR A 109 5.02 -5.14 14.74
C TYR A 109 5.01 -5.37 13.22
N TRP A 110 4.65 -6.55 12.78
CA TRP A 110 4.55 -6.88 11.37
C TRP A 110 3.19 -6.40 10.81
N ALA A 111 3.25 -5.60 9.77
CA ALA A 111 2.09 -4.98 9.14
C ALA A 111 2.03 -5.30 7.65
N GLU A 112 0.82 -5.51 7.12
CA GLU A 112 0.56 -5.77 5.69
C GLU A 112 -0.82 -5.28 5.26
N GLY A 113 -1.12 -5.34 3.96
CA GLY A 113 -2.43 -5.01 3.40
C GLY A 113 -2.90 -3.60 3.70
N PRO A 114 -2.13 -2.53 3.35
CA PRO A 114 -2.52 -1.17 3.66
C PRO A 114 -3.78 -0.75 2.90
N ALA A 115 -4.70 -0.06 3.59
CA ALA A 115 -5.90 0.54 3.03
C ALA A 115 -5.96 2.02 3.42
N PRO A 116 -5.33 2.92 2.63
CA PRO A 116 -5.31 4.36 2.92
C PRO A 116 -6.65 5.01 2.59
N LEU A 117 -7.12 5.92 3.46
CA LEU A 117 -8.32 6.71 3.28
C LEU A 117 -8.19 8.07 3.96
N PHE A 118 -8.56 9.14 3.26
CA PHE A 118 -8.78 10.44 3.89
C PHE A 118 -10.17 10.49 4.54
N VAL A 119 -10.20 10.89 5.82
CA VAL A 119 -11.41 11.18 6.58
C VAL A 119 -11.31 12.63 7.05
N GLY A 120 -12.02 13.52 6.37
CA GLY A 120 -11.74 14.95 6.46
C GLY A 120 -10.31 15.23 5.99
N ASP A 121 -9.54 15.98 6.79
CA ASP A 121 -8.16 16.32 6.49
C ASP A 121 -7.15 15.27 7.00
N ALA A 122 -7.61 14.26 7.72
CA ALA A 122 -6.77 13.21 8.29
C ALA A 122 -6.59 12.04 7.31
N LEU A 123 -5.36 11.64 7.06
CA LEU A 123 -5.05 10.42 6.32
C LEU A 123 -4.90 9.25 7.31
N TYR A 124 -5.80 8.28 7.18
CA TYR A 124 -5.71 7.00 7.87
C TYR A 124 -5.11 5.96 6.93
N VAL A 125 -4.29 5.07 7.47
CA VAL A 125 -3.91 3.81 6.82
C VAL A 125 -4.31 2.68 7.74
N TYR A 126 -5.32 1.93 7.34
CA TYR A 126 -5.72 0.70 8.00
C TYR A 126 -4.85 -0.45 7.50
N PHE A 127 -4.55 -1.43 8.34
CA PHE A 127 -3.67 -2.54 7.96
C PHE A 127 -3.85 -3.75 8.88
N ASP A 128 -3.34 -4.89 8.42
CA ASP A 128 -3.34 -6.15 9.15
C ASP A 128 -2.05 -6.29 9.98
N LYS A 129 -2.18 -6.34 11.30
CA LYS A 129 -1.14 -6.77 12.26
C LYS A 129 -1.17 -8.29 12.32
N TYR A 130 -0.77 -8.94 11.23
CA TYR A 130 -1.11 -10.34 10.95
C TYR A 130 -0.54 -11.37 11.93
N ARG A 131 0.55 -11.04 12.63
CA ARG A 131 1.06 -11.89 13.71
C ARG A 131 0.28 -11.73 15.02
N ASP A 132 -0.34 -10.57 15.21
CA ASP A 132 -1.13 -10.27 16.39
C ASP A 132 -2.61 -10.66 16.20
N HIS A 133 -2.98 -11.14 15.00
CA HIS A 133 -4.36 -11.43 14.59
C HIS A 133 -5.32 -10.24 14.83
N ARG A 134 -4.83 -9.03 14.60
CA ARG A 134 -5.56 -7.78 14.80
C ARG A 134 -5.44 -6.88 13.55
N TYR A 135 -6.51 -6.15 13.30
CA TYR A 135 -6.47 -5.03 12.35
C TYR A 135 -6.12 -3.76 13.13
N GLY A 136 -5.32 -2.90 12.54
CA GLY A 136 -4.86 -1.66 13.16
C GLY A 136 -4.95 -0.47 12.23
N ALA A 137 -4.57 0.70 12.73
CA ALA A 137 -4.50 1.92 11.95
C ALA A 137 -3.37 2.83 12.42
N VAL A 138 -2.77 3.55 11.47
CA VAL A 138 -1.99 4.75 11.74
C VAL A 138 -2.70 5.96 11.12
N ARG A 139 -2.49 7.13 11.70
CA ARG A 139 -3.08 8.40 11.28
C ARG A 139 -2.00 9.44 11.04
N SER A 140 -2.19 10.25 10.00
CA SER A 140 -1.42 11.47 9.75
C SER A 140 -2.37 12.66 9.67
N LEU A 141 -2.00 13.78 10.30
CA LEU A 141 -2.71 15.06 10.24
C LEU A 141 -2.00 16.10 9.38
N ASP A 142 -0.87 15.73 8.78
CA ASP A 142 0.00 16.58 7.99
C ASP A 142 0.29 15.97 6.59
N HIS A 143 -0.75 15.40 5.99
CA HIS A 143 -0.71 14.82 4.65
C HIS A 143 0.32 13.68 4.48
N GLY A 144 0.62 12.93 5.54
CA GLY A 144 1.50 11.76 5.49
C GLY A 144 2.98 12.05 5.77
N GLU A 145 3.30 13.19 6.37
CA GLU A 145 4.67 13.49 6.81
C GLU A 145 5.00 12.84 8.15
N THR A 146 4.09 12.94 9.14
CA THR A 146 4.22 12.28 10.44
C THR A 146 3.05 11.36 10.72
N TRP A 147 3.27 10.34 11.56
CA TRP A 147 2.31 9.27 11.79
C TRP A 147 2.17 8.92 13.26
N GLU A 148 0.93 8.70 13.68
CA GLU A 148 0.54 8.23 15.00
C GLU A 148 -0.13 6.86 14.91
N ASP A 149 0.25 5.90 15.75
CA ASP A 149 -0.48 4.63 15.88
C ASP A 149 -1.78 4.87 16.64
N VAL A 150 -2.90 4.67 15.97
CA VAL A 150 -4.25 4.83 16.52
C VAL A 150 -5.01 3.49 16.55
N SER A 151 -4.29 2.38 16.53
CA SER A 151 -4.88 1.03 16.51
C SER A 151 -5.84 0.77 17.66
N ASP A 152 -5.63 1.38 18.81
CA ASP A 152 -6.51 1.24 19.98
C ASP A 152 -7.72 2.20 19.95
N GLN A 153 -7.77 3.13 18.99
CA GLN A 153 -8.87 4.07 18.78
C GLN A 153 -9.87 3.58 17.70
N VAL A 154 -9.58 2.47 17.04
CA VAL A 154 -10.41 1.89 15.97
C VAL A 154 -10.90 0.50 16.38
N SER A 155 -12.08 0.15 15.90
CA SER A 155 -12.68 -1.17 16.17
C SER A 155 -13.07 -1.84 14.86
N PHE A 156 -12.73 -3.11 14.74
CA PHE A 156 -13.04 -3.92 13.57
C PHE A 156 -13.71 -5.25 13.98
N PRO A 157 -14.53 -5.84 13.11
CA PRO A 157 -15.06 -7.17 13.34
C PRO A 157 -13.94 -8.19 13.54
N LYS A 158 -14.17 -9.17 14.41
CA LYS A 158 -13.20 -10.25 14.67
C LYS A 158 -12.91 -11.03 13.38
N GLY A 159 -11.64 -11.31 13.12
CA GLY A 159 -11.21 -12.14 12.00
C GLY A 159 -11.10 -11.41 10.67
N ILE A 160 -11.31 -10.08 10.64
CA ILE A 160 -11.07 -9.29 9.42
C ILE A 160 -9.58 -9.32 9.06
N ARG A 161 -9.31 -9.45 7.78
CA ARG A 161 -7.99 -9.43 7.15
C ARG A 161 -8.08 -8.64 5.85
N HIS A 162 -6.99 -7.98 5.44
CA HIS A 162 -6.82 -7.31 4.16
C HIS A 162 -8.10 -6.66 3.60
N GLY A 163 -8.43 -5.49 4.08
CA GLY A 163 -9.59 -4.72 3.61
C GLY A 163 -9.21 -3.65 2.60
N THR A 164 -10.23 -3.09 1.93
CA THR A 164 -10.12 -1.83 1.18
C THR A 164 -11.04 -0.82 1.84
N ALA A 165 -10.50 0.36 2.17
CA ALA A 165 -11.26 1.47 2.73
C ALA A 165 -11.64 2.45 1.62
N PHE A 166 -12.90 2.83 1.55
CA PHE A 166 -13.40 3.84 0.62
C PHE A 166 -14.66 4.53 1.16
N ALA A 167 -14.89 5.76 0.72
CA ALA A 167 -16.08 6.51 1.09
C ALA A 167 -17.24 6.18 0.14
N VAL A 168 -18.45 6.05 0.70
CA VAL A 168 -19.69 5.87 -0.05
C VAL A 168 -20.77 6.80 0.51
N ASP A 169 -21.78 7.10 -0.31
CA ASP A 169 -22.98 7.79 0.19
C ASP A 169 -23.67 6.96 1.27
N ALA A 170 -24.22 7.65 2.28
CA ALA A 170 -24.96 6.99 3.36
C ALA A 170 -26.12 6.14 2.87
N SER A 171 -26.77 6.53 1.76
CA SER A 171 -27.84 5.76 1.11
C SER A 171 -27.41 4.34 0.76
N VAL A 172 -26.17 4.15 0.27
CA VAL A 172 -25.64 2.82 -0.07
C VAL A 172 -25.61 1.91 1.16
N ILE A 173 -25.18 2.46 2.31
CA ILE A 173 -25.15 1.69 3.57
C ILE A 173 -26.57 1.36 4.04
N LEU A 174 -27.50 2.33 3.95
CA LEU A 174 -28.88 2.12 4.37
C LEU A 174 -29.59 1.05 3.52
N ASP A 175 -29.31 0.99 2.22
CA ASP A 175 -29.85 -0.03 1.34
C ASP A 175 -29.29 -1.45 1.61
N MET A 176 -28.10 -1.54 2.20
CA MET A 176 -27.47 -2.83 2.53
C MET A 176 -27.95 -3.45 3.85
N ILE A 177 -28.56 -2.66 4.75
CA ILE A 177 -28.99 -3.10 6.08
C ILE A 177 -30.51 -3.28 6.18
N GLN A 178 -31.26 -3.08 5.10
CA GLN A 178 -32.67 -3.43 4.94
C GLN A 178 -32.82 -4.89 4.49
#